data_21b592ce9a51949d5066f7008e5ad20e
#
_entry.id   21b592ce9a51949d5066f7008e5ad20e
#
_cell.length_a   1.000
_cell.length_b   1.000
_cell.length_c   1.000
_cell.angle_alpha   90.00
_cell.angle_beta   90.00
_cell.angle_gamma   90.00
#
_symmetry.space_group_name_H-M   'P 1'
#
loop_
_entity.id
_entity.type
_entity.pdbx_description
1 polymer ?
#
loop_
_entity_poly.entity_id
_entity_poly.type
_entity_poly.pdbx_seq_one_letter_code
_entity_poly.pdbx_strand_id
1 'polypeptide(L)'
;PDQREEMYRAIRKFRSTKAIFTLDFQNDAEFVHGCIAGGRRYLHINANGDVDPCVFIHYSNANIYENTLLEALKSPIFMAYHDGQPFNENMLRPCPMLENPKLLREMVNKTGAKGTNAEAEETVEHLCSKCDHYAEEWGPVADRIWAEQKHKKAPYENYTEEKREHPELAAFEHADGSDGLRDEDLQ
;
A
#
# COMPACT_ATOMS: atom_id res chain seq x y z
N PRO A 1 -6.78 4.07 17.75
CA PRO A 1 -5.35 4.42 17.65
C PRO A 1 -4.49 3.65 18.66
N ASP A 2 -4.83 3.64 19.96
CA ASP A 2 -4.00 3.04 21.01
C ASP A 2 -3.74 1.54 20.80
N GLN A 3 -4.77 0.78 20.45
CA GLN A 3 -4.64 -0.65 20.12
C GLN A 3 -3.72 -0.90 18.92
N ARG A 4 -3.76 -0.02 17.90
CA ARG A 4 -2.86 -0.12 16.75
C ARG A 4 -1.42 0.18 17.14
N GLU A 5 -1.17 1.16 17.97
CA GLU A 5 0.17 1.43 18.51
C GLU A 5 0.69 0.25 19.33
N GLU A 6 -0.14 -0.30 20.22
CA GLU A 6 0.22 -1.47 21.03
C GLU A 6 0.58 -2.67 20.15
N MET A 7 -0.27 -3.00 19.17
CA MET A 7 -0.03 -4.08 18.20
C MET A 7 1.26 -3.85 17.42
N TYR A 8 1.48 -2.65 16.90
CA TYR A 8 2.68 -2.28 16.16
C TYR A 8 3.96 -2.51 17.00
N ARG A 9 3.98 -2.05 18.24
CA ARG A 9 5.11 -2.24 19.15
C ARG A 9 5.30 -3.72 19.52
N ALA A 10 4.21 -4.45 19.74
CA ALA A 10 4.24 -5.89 20.04
C ALA A 10 4.81 -6.71 18.87
N ILE A 11 4.37 -6.45 17.64
CA ILE A 11 4.87 -7.14 16.44
C ILE A 11 6.36 -6.86 16.22
N ARG A 12 6.79 -5.61 16.37
CA ARG A 12 8.22 -5.27 16.26
C ARG A 12 9.07 -5.99 17.32
N LYS A 13 8.60 -6.01 18.57
CA LYS A 13 9.26 -6.77 19.63
C LYS A 13 9.31 -8.26 19.32
N PHE A 14 8.21 -8.82 18.84
CA PHE A 14 8.15 -10.22 18.44
C PHE A 14 9.18 -10.54 17.34
N ARG A 15 9.23 -9.76 16.28
CA ARG A 15 10.18 -9.92 15.16
C ARG A 15 11.64 -9.83 15.61
N SER A 16 11.96 -8.98 16.59
CA SER A 16 13.33 -8.85 17.12
C SER A 16 13.78 -10.04 17.97
N THR A 17 12.85 -10.90 18.39
CA THR A 17 13.13 -12.03 19.30
C THR A 17 12.82 -13.40 18.72
N LYS A 18 12.15 -13.48 17.59
CA LYS A 18 11.69 -14.73 16.97
C LYS A 18 12.05 -14.75 15.48
N ALA A 19 12.65 -15.85 15.04
CA ALA A 19 12.98 -16.09 13.63
C ALA A 19 11.76 -16.64 12.87
N ILE A 20 10.63 -15.91 12.89
CA ILE A 20 9.40 -16.26 12.19
C ILE A 20 9.02 -15.09 11.30
N PHE A 21 8.78 -15.37 10.00
CA PHE A 21 8.25 -14.37 9.10
C PHE A 21 6.85 -13.95 9.55
N THR A 22 6.66 -12.64 9.68
CA THR A 22 5.37 -12.04 10.02
C THR A 22 5.11 -10.85 9.10
N LEU A 23 3.88 -10.71 8.65
CA LEU A 23 3.42 -9.62 7.79
C LEU A 23 2.37 -8.80 8.52
N ASP A 24 2.51 -7.48 8.48
CA ASP A 24 1.53 -6.52 8.99
C ASP A 24 1.18 -5.52 7.88
N PHE A 25 0.11 -5.78 7.16
CA PHE A 25 -0.33 -4.96 6.03
C PHE A 25 -0.49 -3.48 6.36
N GLN A 26 -0.83 -3.16 7.60
CA GLN A 26 -1.13 -1.78 8.00
C GLN A 26 0.11 -1.00 8.41
N ASN A 27 1.18 -1.70 8.86
CA ASN A 27 2.31 -1.03 9.46
C ASN A 27 3.65 -1.37 8.80
N ASP A 28 3.66 -2.23 7.77
CA ASP A 28 4.89 -2.64 7.07
C ASP A 28 5.21 -1.80 5.84
N ALA A 29 4.49 -0.70 5.61
CA ALA A 29 4.69 0.13 4.42
C ALA A 29 6.11 0.73 4.33
N GLU A 30 6.82 0.88 5.44
CA GLU A 30 8.22 1.32 5.45
C GLU A 30 9.16 0.36 4.71
N PHE A 31 8.89 -0.95 4.74
CA PHE A 31 9.70 -1.96 4.07
C PHE A 31 9.43 -2.07 2.57
N VAL A 32 8.29 -1.54 2.12
CA VAL A 32 7.85 -1.57 0.72
C VAL A 32 7.63 -0.18 0.13
N HIS A 33 7.99 0.86 0.85
CA HIS A 33 7.90 2.27 0.44
C HIS A 33 6.50 2.74 0.05
N GLY A 34 5.50 2.44 0.88
CA GLY A 34 4.13 2.93 0.71
C GLY A 34 3.10 1.82 0.52
N CYS A 35 1.94 2.20 -0.01
CA CYS A 35 0.85 1.26 -0.28
C CYS A 35 1.23 0.27 -1.40
N ILE A 36 0.90 -1.01 -1.22
CA ILE A 36 1.19 -2.07 -2.20
C ILE A 36 0.10 -2.22 -3.27
N ALA A 37 -1.05 -1.57 -3.11
CA ALA A 37 -2.20 -1.64 -4.00
C ALA A 37 -2.01 -0.86 -5.32
N GLY A 38 -3.04 -0.84 -6.15
CA GLY A 38 -3.06 -0.11 -7.42
C GLY A 38 -2.14 -0.71 -8.47
N GLY A 39 -1.98 -2.03 -8.49
CA GLY A 39 -1.13 -2.75 -9.45
C GLY A 39 0.35 -2.74 -9.11
N ARG A 40 0.77 -2.03 -8.05
CA ARG A 40 2.19 -1.93 -7.68
C ARG A 40 2.76 -3.28 -7.20
N ARG A 41 2.03 -4.01 -6.37
CA ARG A 41 2.36 -5.36 -5.89
C ARG A 41 1.17 -6.30 -5.99
N TYR A 42 -0.05 -5.77 -5.95
CA TYR A 42 -1.28 -6.52 -6.19
C TYR A 42 -2.40 -5.59 -6.68
N LEU A 43 -3.43 -6.19 -7.22
CA LEU A 43 -4.73 -5.63 -7.53
C LEU A 43 -5.82 -6.64 -7.12
N HIS A 44 -7.06 -6.23 -7.15
CA HIS A 44 -8.20 -7.08 -6.91
C HIS A 44 -9.07 -7.21 -8.17
N ILE A 45 -9.52 -8.41 -8.48
CA ILE A 45 -10.53 -8.65 -9.50
C ILE A 45 -11.74 -9.23 -8.79
N ASN A 46 -12.85 -8.52 -8.85
CA ASN A 46 -14.08 -8.95 -8.20
C ASN A 46 -14.84 -10.01 -9.01
N ALA A 47 -15.93 -10.54 -8.46
CA ALA A 47 -16.72 -11.59 -9.10
C ALA A 47 -17.39 -11.16 -10.42
N ASN A 48 -17.57 -9.85 -10.64
CA ASN A 48 -18.12 -9.29 -11.88
C ASN A 48 -17.03 -8.99 -12.91
N GLY A 49 -15.76 -9.25 -12.60
CA GLY A 49 -14.62 -8.98 -13.46
C GLY A 49 -14.08 -7.56 -13.40
N ASP A 50 -14.60 -6.69 -12.52
CA ASP A 50 -14.07 -5.36 -12.36
C ASP A 50 -12.69 -5.40 -11.71
N VAL A 51 -11.77 -4.56 -12.20
CA VAL A 51 -10.39 -4.52 -11.76
C VAL A 51 -10.23 -3.35 -10.78
N ASP A 52 -10.25 -3.67 -9.50
CA ASP A 52 -10.16 -2.70 -8.41
C ASP A 52 -8.70 -2.52 -7.96
N PRO A 53 -8.30 -1.32 -7.53
CA PRO A 53 -6.96 -1.08 -6.99
C PRO A 53 -6.63 -1.92 -5.76
N CYS A 54 -7.64 -2.21 -4.93
CA CYS A 54 -7.50 -2.90 -3.64
C CYS A 54 -8.79 -3.63 -3.30
N VAL A 55 -8.68 -4.75 -2.59
CA VAL A 55 -9.84 -5.52 -2.09
C VAL A 55 -10.78 -4.71 -1.17
N PHE A 56 -10.31 -3.62 -0.60
CA PHE A 56 -11.09 -2.72 0.27
C PHE A 56 -11.60 -1.47 -0.46
N ILE A 57 -11.22 -1.26 -1.71
CA ILE A 57 -11.52 -0.04 -2.46
C ILE A 57 -12.20 -0.43 -3.77
N HIS A 58 -13.51 -0.40 -3.74
CA HIS A 58 -14.43 -0.90 -4.77
C HIS A 58 -14.76 0.21 -5.79
N TYR A 59 -13.75 0.70 -6.52
CA TYR A 59 -13.91 1.67 -7.61
C TYR A 59 -13.01 1.30 -8.78
N SER A 60 -13.58 1.21 -9.98
CA SER A 60 -12.85 0.81 -11.17
C SER A 60 -13.23 1.63 -12.41
N ASN A 61 -12.30 1.65 -13.38
CA ASN A 61 -12.52 2.10 -14.74
C ASN A 61 -12.37 0.95 -15.75
N ALA A 62 -12.09 -0.26 -15.30
CA ALA A 62 -11.76 -1.38 -16.17
C ALA A 62 -12.39 -2.70 -15.71
N ASN A 63 -12.71 -3.57 -16.69
CA ASN A 63 -13.25 -4.89 -16.44
C ASN A 63 -12.49 -5.91 -17.32
N ILE A 64 -12.13 -7.08 -16.78
CA ILE A 64 -11.34 -8.11 -17.48
C ILE A 64 -12.03 -8.72 -18.70
N TYR A 65 -13.36 -8.56 -18.84
CA TYR A 65 -14.09 -9.00 -20.00
C TYR A 65 -14.03 -8.00 -21.17
N GLU A 66 -13.62 -6.76 -20.88
CA GLU A 66 -13.56 -5.65 -21.84
C GLU A 66 -12.12 -5.17 -22.09
N ASN A 67 -11.24 -5.40 -21.13
CA ASN A 67 -9.87 -4.88 -21.14
C ASN A 67 -8.86 -6.00 -20.89
N THR A 68 -7.70 -5.89 -21.51
CA THR A 68 -6.53 -6.68 -21.11
C THR A 68 -6.03 -6.22 -19.74
N LEU A 69 -5.27 -7.06 -19.03
CA LEU A 69 -4.69 -6.69 -17.75
C LEU A 69 -3.80 -5.45 -17.85
N LEU A 70 -3.05 -5.30 -18.95
CA LEU A 70 -2.18 -4.14 -19.14
C LEU A 70 -2.99 -2.84 -19.34
N GLU A 71 -4.11 -2.90 -20.07
CA GLU A 71 -5.02 -1.77 -20.19
C GLU A 71 -5.67 -1.41 -18.87
N ALA A 72 -6.08 -2.40 -18.09
CA ALA A 72 -6.60 -2.19 -16.75
C ALA A 72 -5.58 -1.49 -15.82
N LEU A 73 -4.32 -1.91 -15.85
CA LEU A 73 -3.22 -1.27 -15.09
C LEU A 73 -2.93 0.18 -15.56
N LYS A 74 -3.29 0.51 -16.80
CA LYS A 74 -3.19 1.88 -17.35
C LYS A 74 -4.49 2.68 -17.23
N SER A 75 -5.51 2.13 -16.59
CA SER A 75 -6.79 2.83 -16.40
C SER A 75 -6.62 4.05 -15.49
N PRO A 76 -7.50 5.07 -15.60
CA PRO A 76 -7.33 6.32 -14.88
C PRO A 76 -7.15 6.16 -13.37
N ILE A 77 -7.88 5.25 -12.70
CA ILE A 77 -7.74 5.05 -11.26
C ILE A 77 -6.39 4.41 -10.89
N PHE A 78 -5.90 3.46 -11.69
CA PHE A 78 -4.59 2.85 -11.47
C PHE A 78 -3.45 3.85 -11.70
N MET A 79 -3.56 4.71 -12.72
CA MET A 79 -2.59 5.77 -12.94
C MET A 79 -2.62 6.82 -11.82
N ALA A 80 -3.78 7.14 -11.25
CA ALA A 80 -3.86 8.00 -10.07
C ALA A 80 -3.17 7.39 -8.85
N TYR A 81 -3.25 6.05 -8.69
CA TYR A 81 -2.49 5.33 -7.67
C TYR A 81 -0.99 5.36 -7.93
N HIS A 82 -0.56 5.15 -9.17
CA HIS A 82 0.85 5.19 -9.56
C HIS A 82 1.46 6.57 -9.29
N ASP A 83 0.81 7.63 -9.76
CA ASP A 83 1.32 8.99 -9.69
C ASP A 83 1.24 9.58 -8.27
N GLY A 84 0.28 9.12 -7.46
CA GLY A 84 0.06 9.59 -6.09
C GLY A 84 0.96 8.96 -5.03
N GLN A 85 1.71 7.92 -5.35
CA GLN A 85 2.56 7.22 -4.37
C GLN A 85 3.87 7.96 -4.10
N PRO A 86 4.35 7.94 -2.86
CA PRO A 86 3.65 7.47 -1.65
C PRO A 86 2.56 8.46 -1.23
N PHE A 87 1.40 7.97 -0.83
CA PHE A 87 0.26 8.81 -0.40
C PHE A 87 0.54 9.63 0.87
N ASN A 88 1.58 9.28 1.60
CA ASN A 88 2.04 9.99 2.77
C ASN A 88 3.53 9.71 2.99
N GLU A 89 4.29 10.71 3.41
CA GLU A 89 5.70 10.55 3.77
C GLU A 89 5.89 9.71 5.04
N ASN A 90 4.89 9.69 5.91
CA ASN A 90 4.85 8.81 7.08
C ASN A 90 4.34 7.43 6.67
N MET A 91 5.23 6.44 6.64
CA MET A 91 4.91 5.07 6.21
C MET A 91 4.00 4.30 7.19
N LEU A 92 3.63 4.87 8.31
CA LEU A 92 2.54 4.37 9.16
C LEU A 92 1.15 4.91 8.73
N ARG A 93 1.11 5.67 7.63
CA ARG A 93 -0.11 6.24 7.02
C ARG A 93 -0.15 5.96 5.51
N PRO A 94 0.07 4.70 5.05
CA PRO A 94 0.24 4.41 3.63
C PRO A 94 -1.06 4.34 2.84
N CYS A 95 -2.22 4.10 3.48
CA CYS A 95 -3.45 3.79 2.79
C CYS A 95 -4.20 5.08 2.36
N PRO A 96 -4.59 5.19 1.09
CA PRO A 96 -5.36 6.35 0.62
C PRO A 96 -6.78 6.38 1.18
N MET A 97 -7.33 5.25 1.66
CA MET A 97 -8.65 5.20 2.27
C MET A 97 -8.58 5.40 3.79
N LEU A 98 -7.81 4.56 4.48
CA LEU A 98 -7.85 4.49 5.94
C LEU A 98 -7.18 5.70 6.60
N GLU A 99 -6.05 6.15 6.08
CA GLU A 99 -5.26 7.23 6.68
C GLU A 99 -5.28 8.54 5.89
N ASN A 100 -5.67 8.49 4.61
CA ASN A 100 -5.68 9.67 3.73
C ASN A 100 -6.99 9.75 2.91
N PRO A 101 -8.18 9.71 3.54
CA PRO A 101 -9.46 9.58 2.85
C PRO A 101 -9.77 10.73 1.88
N LYS A 102 -9.20 11.91 2.08
CA LYS A 102 -9.29 13.03 1.13
C LYS A 102 -8.67 12.68 -0.23
N LEU A 103 -7.52 11.99 -0.23
CA LEU A 103 -6.85 11.59 -1.47
C LEU A 103 -7.67 10.57 -2.24
N LEU A 104 -8.30 9.60 -1.57
CA LEU A 104 -9.15 8.65 -2.27
C LEU A 104 -10.35 9.34 -2.92
N ARG A 105 -11.02 10.27 -2.22
CA ARG A 105 -12.11 11.07 -2.80
C ARG A 105 -11.66 11.79 -4.06
N GLU A 106 -10.52 12.47 -3.98
CA GLU A 106 -9.95 13.21 -5.11
C GLU A 106 -9.64 12.29 -6.29
N MET A 107 -8.99 11.14 -6.03
CA MET A 107 -8.65 10.16 -7.07
C MET A 107 -9.90 9.61 -7.76
N VAL A 108 -10.89 9.14 -7.01
CA VAL A 108 -12.12 8.54 -7.57
C VAL A 108 -12.90 9.59 -8.36
N ASN A 109 -13.10 10.79 -7.80
CA ASN A 109 -13.85 11.85 -8.48
C ASN A 109 -13.13 12.36 -9.74
N LYS A 110 -11.80 12.53 -9.70
CA LYS A 110 -11.01 12.97 -10.83
C LYS A 110 -10.97 11.95 -11.97
N THR A 111 -10.92 10.67 -11.63
CA THR A 111 -10.79 9.58 -12.61
C THR A 111 -12.14 9.11 -13.16
N GLY A 112 -13.25 9.48 -12.52
CA GLY A 112 -14.57 8.99 -12.86
C GLY A 112 -14.73 7.49 -12.65
N ALA A 113 -13.94 6.90 -11.75
CA ALA A 113 -14.06 5.47 -11.43
C ALA A 113 -15.44 5.19 -10.82
N LYS A 114 -16.06 4.09 -11.28
CA LYS A 114 -17.41 3.70 -10.84
C LYS A 114 -17.34 2.76 -9.64
N GLY A 115 -18.33 2.82 -8.78
CA GLY A 115 -18.50 1.87 -7.69
C GLY A 115 -18.70 0.45 -8.23
N THR A 116 -17.98 -0.51 -7.65
CA THR A 116 -17.97 -1.93 -8.05
C THR A 116 -18.46 -2.86 -6.93
N ASN A 117 -18.97 -2.30 -5.84
CA ASN A 117 -19.52 -3.08 -4.74
C ASN A 117 -20.76 -3.85 -5.21
N ALA A 118 -20.72 -5.18 -5.06
CA ALA A 118 -21.77 -6.08 -5.54
C ALA A 118 -23.08 -6.00 -4.71
N GLU A 119 -23.00 -5.59 -3.45
CA GLU A 119 -24.16 -5.60 -2.54
C GLU A 119 -24.99 -4.31 -2.62
N ALA A 120 -24.32 -3.16 -2.75
CA ALA A 120 -24.98 -1.86 -2.87
C ALA A 120 -24.03 -0.84 -3.48
N GLU A 121 -24.55 0.08 -4.28
CA GLU A 121 -23.78 1.22 -4.77
C GLU A 121 -23.37 2.11 -3.59
N GLU A 122 -22.07 2.28 -3.39
CA GLU A 122 -21.49 3.10 -2.34
C GLU A 122 -20.72 4.26 -2.94
N THR A 123 -21.08 5.49 -2.58
CA THR A 123 -20.32 6.68 -3.00
C THR A 123 -18.98 6.75 -2.28
N VAL A 124 -17.98 7.32 -2.93
CA VAL A 124 -16.65 7.50 -2.30
C VAL A 124 -16.72 8.42 -1.08
N GLU A 125 -17.64 9.37 -1.07
CA GLU A 125 -17.90 10.24 0.08
C GLU A 125 -18.37 9.43 1.30
N HIS A 126 -19.29 8.49 1.07
CA HIS A 126 -19.78 7.63 2.13
C HIS A 126 -18.72 6.66 2.64
N LEU A 127 -17.99 5.98 1.74
CA LEU A 127 -16.90 5.09 2.14
C LEU A 127 -15.85 5.83 2.97
N CYS A 128 -15.37 6.96 2.48
CA CYS A 128 -14.33 7.73 3.15
C CYS A 128 -14.80 8.37 4.46
N SER A 129 -16.09 8.72 4.58
CA SER A 129 -16.62 9.28 5.85
C SER A 129 -16.48 8.32 7.03
N LYS A 130 -16.46 7.02 6.77
CA LYS A 130 -16.22 5.99 7.80
C LYS A 130 -14.77 6.02 8.33
N CYS A 131 -13.84 6.57 7.56
CA CYS A 131 -12.41 6.60 7.88
C CYS A 131 -11.94 7.98 8.38
N ASP A 132 -12.68 9.06 8.15
CA ASP A 132 -12.26 10.43 8.45
C ASP A 132 -11.83 10.59 9.92
N HIS A 133 -12.70 10.20 10.85
CA HIS A 133 -12.42 10.30 12.28
C HIS A 133 -11.19 9.46 12.69
N TYR A 134 -11.09 8.25 12.17
CA TYR A 134 -9.93 7.40 12.43
C TYR A 134 -8.62 8.02 11.91
N ALA A 135 -8.65 8.57 10.69
CA ALA A 135 -7.47 9.21 10.09
C ALA A 135 -7.01 10.44 10.92
N GLU A 136 -7.97 11.23 11.44
CA GLU A 136 -7.70 12.37 12.30
C GLU A 136 -7.07 11.95 13.63
N GLU A 137 -7.57 10.90 14.27
CA GLU A 137 -7.04 10.39 15.54
C GLU A 137 -5.70 9.67 15.37
N TRP A 138 -5.55 8.88 14.30
CA TRP A 138 -4.33 8.12 14.04
C TRP A 138 -3.16 9.02 13.63
N GLY A 139 -3.42 10.11 12.90
CA GLY A 139 -2.39 11.00 12.39
C GLY A 139 -1.34 11.41 13.43
N PRO A 140 -1.73 12.06 14.53
CA PRO A 140 -0.79 12.50 15.57
C PRO A 140 -0.01 11.35 16.23
N VAL A 141 -0.65 10.21 16.42
CA VAL A 141 -0.03 9.00 17.00
C VAL A 141 1.03 8.45 16.04
N ALA A 142 0.66 8.29 14.77
CA ALA A 142 1.58 7.83 13.73
C ALA A 142 2.78 8.76 13.57
N ASP A 143 2.56 10.07 13.58
CA ASP A 143 3.62 11.07 13.42
C ASP A 143 4.60 11.04 14.61
N ARG A 144 4.11 10.86 15.81
CA ARG A 144 4.94 10.66 17.02
C ARG A 144 5.78 9.39 16.89
N ILE A 145 5.17 8.27 16.56
CA ILE A 145 5.88 6.99 16.40
C ILE A 145 6.93 7.10 15.29
N TRP A 146 6.58 7.72 14.17
CA TRP A 146 7.47 7.90 13.03
C TRP A 146 8.68 8.78 13.37
N ALA A 147 8.46 9.86 14.12
CA ALA A 147 9.54 10.71 14.60
C ALA A 147 10.50 9.96 15.55
N GLU A 148 9.98 9.11 16.45
CA GLU A 148 10.78 8.26 17.33
C GLU A 148 11.69 7.30 16.55
N GLN A 149 11.30 6.91 15.34
CA GLN A 149 12.04 5.96 14.50
C GLN A 149 13.10 6.62 13.61
N LYS A 150 12.89 7.87 13.17
CA LYS A 150 13.88 8.61 12.36
C LYS A 150 15.27 8.68 13.04
N HIS A 151 15.33 8.46 14.33
CA HIS A 151 16.58 8.40 15.10
C HIS A 151 17.13 6.97 15.28
N LYS A 152 16.41 5.95 14.82
CA LYS A 152 16.90 4.57 14.81
C LYS A 152 17.16 4.21 13.35
N LYS A 153 18.37 3.74 13.03
CA LYS A 153 18.66 3.18 11.70
C LYS A 153 17.54 2.21 11.34
N ALA A 154 16.96 2.36 10.16
CA ALA A 154 15.96 1.42 9.69
C ALA A 154 16.57 0.00 9.73
N PRO A 155 15.80 -1.04 10.08
CA PRO A 155 16.29 -2.43 10.04
C PRO A 155 16.90 -2.81 8.68
N TYR A 156 16.47 -2.13 7.62
CA TYR A 156 16.97 -2.29 6.26
C TYR A 156 18.37 -1.70 6.02
N GLU A 157 18.75 -0.64 6.74
CA GLU A 157 20.13 -0.11 6.67
C GLU A 157 21.13 -1.08 7.30
N ASN A 158 20.73 -1.78 8.36
CA ASN A 158 21.55 -2.84 8.94
C ASN A 158 21.67 -4.03 7.96
N TYR A 159 20.62 -4.38 7.24
CA TYR A 159 20.66 -5.43 6.23
C TYR A 159 21.59 -5.11 5.05
N THR A 160 21.67 -3.84 4.65
CA THR A 160 22.61 -3.38 3.61
C THR A 160 24.06 -3.32 4.11
N GLU A 161 24.29 -2.99 5.38
CA GLU A 161 25.62 -3.07 6.01
C GLU A 161 26.03 -4.54 6.18
N GLU A 162 25.13 -5.41 6.67
CA GLU A 162 25.35 -6.84 6.83
C GLU A 162 25.65 -7.55 5.49
N LYS A 163 24.99 -7.14 4.38
CA LYS A 163 25.31 -7.61 3.04
C LYS A 163 26.69 -7.16 2.52
N ARG A 164 27.16 -6.00 2.94
CA ARG A 164 28.52 -5.54 2.59
C ARG A 164 29.58 -6.35 3.32
N GLU A 165 29.28 -6.78 4.54
CA GLU A 165 30.17 -7.65 5.35
C GLU A 165 30.04 -9.13 4.93
N HIS A 166 28.90 -9.54 4.35
CA HIS A 166 28.56 -10.90 3.95
C HIS A 166 28.06 -10.95 2.50
N PRO A 167 28.96 -10.80 1.49
CA PRO A 167 28.56 -10.74 0.07
C PRO A 167 27.86 -12.02 -0.43
N GLU A 168 28.03 -13.15 0.26
CA GLU A 168 27.31 -14.39 -0.03
C GLU A 168 25.79 -14.26 0.14
N LEU A 169 25.29 -13.34 0.99
CA LEU A 169 23.87 -13.07 1.15
C LEU A 169 23.27 -12.31 -0.04
N ALA A 170 24.09 -11.60 -0.81
CA ALA A 170 23.66 -10.91 -2.01
C ALA A 170 23.27 -11.86 -3.16
N ALA A 171 23.79 -13.08 -3.16
CA ALA A 171 23.50 -14.08 -4.19
C ALA A 171 22.06 -14.60 -4.14
N PHE A 172 21.33 -14.42 -3.03
CA PHE A 172 19.95 -14.83 -2.90
C PHE A 172 18.92 -13.86 -3.53
N GLU A 173 19.30 -12.63 -3.83
CA GLU A 173 18.38 -11.64 -4.44
C GLU A 173 18.09 -11.91 -5.92
N HIS A 174 19.00 -12.58 -6.61
CA HIS A 174 18.81 -12.93 -8.03
C HIS A 174 17.99 -14.21 -8.26
N ALA A 175 17.61 -14.89 -7.18
CA ALA A 175 16.83 -16.14 -7.27
C ALA A 175 15.31 -15.92 -7.29
N ASP A 176 14.80 -14.73 -6.98
CA ASP A 176 13.37 -14.44 -6.86
C ASP A 176 12.71 -13.83 -8.12
N GLY A 177 13.46 -13.68 -9.19
CA GLY A 177 12.91 -13.21 -10.49
C GLY A 177 12.37 -11.78 -10.47
N SER A 178 12.77 -10.97 -9.48
CA SER A 178 12.37 -9.56 -9.38
C SER A 178 13.24 -8.63 -10.25
N ASP A 179 13.62 -9.07 -11.45
CA ASP A 179 13.96 -8.14 -12.52
C ASP A 179 12.67 -7.42 -12.90
N GLY A 180 12.41 -6.32 -12.20
CA GLY A 180 11.30 -5.42 -12.53
C GLY A 180 11.36 -5.09 -14.01
N LEU A 181 10.24 -5.20 -14.71
CA LEU A 181 10.07 -4.74 -16.09
C LEU A 181 10.76 -3.38 -16.22
N ARG A 182 11.84 -3.34 -16.99
CA ARG A 182 12.53 -2.10 -17.30
C ARG A 182 11.64 -1.27 -18.22
N ASP A 183 11.71 0.06 -18.12
CA ASP A 183 10.94 0.98 -18.97
C ASP A 183 11.12 0.70 -20.48
N GLU A 184 12.17 -0.02 -20.87
CA GLU A 184 12.47 -0.45 -22.24
C GLU A 184 11.57 -1.62 -22.73
N ASP A 185 10.94 -2.36 -21.83
CA ASP A 185 10.06 -3.49 -22.14
C ASP A 185 8.58 -3.06 -22.33
N LEU A 186 8.30 -1.75 -22.21
CA LEU A 186 6.98 -1.14 -22.31
C LEU A 186 6.75 -0.34 -23.62
N GLN A 187 7.61 -0.53 -24.65
CA GLN A 187 7.43 0.08 -25.98
C GLN A 187 6.66 -0.82 -26.95
#